data_9d0aa5e7f9df3e57a8c3e6f9adc12d22
#
_entry.id   9d0aa5e7f9df3e57a8c3e6f9adc12d22
#
_cell.length_a   1.000
_cell.length_b   1.000
_cell.length_c   1.000
_cell.angle_alpha   90.00
_cell.angle_beta   90.00
_cell.angle_gamma   90.00
#
_symmetry.space_group_name_H-M   'P 1'
#
loop_
_entity.id
_entity.type
_entity.pdbx_description
1 polymer ?
#
loop_
_entity_poly.entity_id
_entity_poly.type
_entity_poly.pdbx_seq_one_letter_code
_entity_poly.pdbx_strand_id
1 'polypeptide(L)'
;MTDDGTQLEPYCYTGYLLRRAQQVHVAAWARIVSTDISSVQYSILVVLDRKGDLSQRELCDEVDLDRSTIADLLARMERHGLIARHRDPADARRKTVGLTDHGRAERMRLQSLVEQVEKTLTGTIPRPARDSLRDALRMMLARHHPGAR
;
A
#
# COMPACT_ATOMS: atom_id res chain seq x y z
N MET A 1 33.29 -16.54 -19.56
CA MET A 1 32.93 -16.57 -18.13
C MET A 1 32.62 -15.12 -17.75
N THR A 2 31.40 -14.73 -17.92
CA THR A 2 30.93 -13.39 -17.51
C THR A 2 30.85 -13.40 -15.98
N ASP A 3 31.79 -12.72 -15.37
CA ASP A 3 31.73 -12.37 -13.95
C ASP A 3 30.43 -11.51 -13.78
N ASP A 4 29.38 -12.17 -13.31
CA ASP A 4 28.09 -11.53 -13.10
C ASP A 4 28.22 -10.65 -11.85
N GLY A 5 28.57 -9.38 -12.06
CA GLY A 5 28.69 -8.37 -11.01
C GLY A 5 27.48 -8.27 -10.07
N THR A 6 26.38 -9.01 -10.36
CA THR A 6 25.21 -9.13 -9.49
C THR A 6 25.47 -9.97 -8.24
N GLN A 7 26.56 -10.74 -8.20
CA GLN A 7 26.96 -11.51 -7.02
C GLN A 7 27.85 -10.74 -6.04
N LEU A 8 28.29 -9.55 -6.42
CA LEU A 8 29.13 -8.69 -5.55
C LEU A 8 28.27 -7.82 -4.63
N GLU A 9 28.83 -7.50 -3.46
CA GLU A 9 28.23 -6.50 -2.55
C GLU A 9 28.16 -5.12 -3.23
N PRO A 10 27.07 -4.35 -3.04
CA PRO A 10 25.84 -4.68 -2.29
C PRO A 10 24.75 -5.39 -3.12
N TYR A 11 25.00 -5.66 -4.40
CA TYR A 11 23.98 -6.06 -5.40
C TYR A 11 23.36 -7.44 -5.16
N CYS A 12 24.06 -8.32 -4.43
CA CYS A 12 23.56 -9.65 -4.06
C CYS A 12 22.62 -9.64 -2.83
N TYR A 13 22.53 -8.54 -2.10
CA TYR A 13 21.73 -8.51 -0.88
C TYR A 13 20.27 -8.18 -1.14
N THR A 14 19.37 -8.99 -0.58
CA THR A 14 17.93 -8.81 -0.68
C THR A 14 17.50 -7.41 -0.24
N GLY A 15 18.04 -6.90 0.88
CA GLY A 15 17.72 -5.56 1.38
C GLY A 15 18.08 -4.44 0.39
N TYR A 16 19.20 -4.56 -0.31
CA TYR A 16 19.58 -3.64 -1.37
C TYR A 16 18.56 -3.66 -2.53
N LEU A 17 18.19 -4.86 -2.99
CA LEU A 17 17.24 -5.04 -4.08
C LEU A 17 15.85 -4.53 -3.71
N LEU A 18 15.37 -4.79 -2.50
CA LEU A 18 14.10 -4.26 -2.00
C LEU A 18 14.09 -2.73 -1.97
N ARG A 19 15.16 -2.11 -1.47
CA ARG A 19 15.29 -0.64 -1.47
C ARG A 19 15.27 -0.08 -2.88
N ARG A 20 15.98 -0.70 -3.82
CA ARG A 20 16.00 -0.28 -5.23
C ARG A 20 14.64 -0.45 -5.90
N ALA A 21 13.98 -1.57 -5.68
CA ALA A 21 12.62 -1.81 -6.17
C ALA A 21 11.62 -0.77 -5.63
N GLN A 22 11.73 -0.43 -4.34
CA GLN A 22 10.90 0.62 -3.74
C GLN A 22 11.15 2.00 -4.36
N GLN A 23 12.40 2.35 -4.67
CA GLN A 23 12.71 3.60 -5.37
C GLN A 23 12.06 3.66 -6.76
N VAL A 24 12.10 2.56 -7.50
CA VAL A 24 11.44 2.45 -8.82
C VAL A 24 9.93 2.58 -8.68
N HIS A 25 9.35 1.92 -7.68
CA HIS A 25 7.92 1.99 -7.41
C HIS A 25 7.47 3.42 -7.08
N VAL A 26 8.17 4.11 -6.17
CA VAL A 26 7.84 5.50 -5.79
C VAL A 26 7.92 6.44 -6.99
N ALA A 27 8.98 6.33 -7.81
CA ALA A 27 9.14 7.15 -9.02
C ALA A 27 8.03 6.89 -10.06
N ALA A 28 7.68 5.61 -10.28
CA ALA A 28 6.59 5.24 -11.18
C ALA A 28 5.23 5.74 -10.67
N TRP A 29 4.99 5.64 -9.36
CA TRP A 29 3.77 6.15 -8.73
C TRP A 29 3.61 7.65 -8.94
N ALA A 30 4.62 8.44 -8.61
CA ALA A 30 4.59 9.90 -8.75
C ALA A 30 4.35 10.34 -10.21
N ARG A 31 4.91 9.61 -11.17
CA ARG A 31 4.77 9.91 -12.59
C ARG A 31 3.42 9.49 -13.18
N ILE A 32 2.89 8.34 -12.77
CA ILE A 32 1.72 7.71 -13.42
C ILE A 32 0.43 7.99 -12.65
N VAL A 33 0.47 7.95 -11.33
CA VAL A 33 -0.73 8.06 -10.50
C VAL A 33 -0.91 9.49 -9.99
N SER A 34 -0.12 9.90 -9.03
CA SER A 34 -0.25 11.20 -8.36
C SER A 34 0.90 11.44 -7.38
N THR A 35 1.18 12.72 -7.13
CA THR A 35 1.97 13.18 -5.99
C THR A 35 1.09 13.47 -4.76
N ASP A 36 -0.22 13.64 -4.95
CA ASP A 36 -1.17 14.03 -3.91
C ASP A 36 -1.71 12.84 -3.12
N ILE A 37 -1.88 11.69 -3.79
CA ILE A 37 -2.32 10.44 -3.18
C ILE A 37 -1.19 9.42 -3.27
N SER A 38 -0.62 9.05 -2.13
CA SER A 38 0.43 8.03 -2.05
C SER A 38 -0.13 6.62 -2.24
N SER A 39 0.74 5.65 -2.54
CA SER A 39 0.36 4.24 -2.64
C SER A 39 -0.24 3.70 -1.34
N VAL A 40 0.23 4.19 -0.20
CA VAL A 40 -0.32 3.82 1.12
C VAL A 40 -1.73 4.37 1.31
N GLN A 41 -1.97 5.64 0.96
CA GLN A 41 -3.32 6.22 0.99
C GLN A 41 -4.28 5.49 0.05
N TYR A 42 -3.83 5.13 -1.14
CA TYR A 42 -4.62 4.30 -2.05
C TYR A 42 -4.96 2.94 -1.45
N SER A 43 -4.03 2.29 -0.74
CA SER A 43 -4.30 1.03 -0.03
C SER A 43 -5.39 1.19 1.02
N ILE A 44 -5.41 2.31 1.75
CA ILE A 44 -6.50 2.62 2.69
C ILE A 44 -7.84 2.76 1.96
N LEU A 45 -7.88 3.47 0.83
CA LEU A 45 -9.10 3.58 0.02
C LEU A 45 -9.61 2.21 -0.42
N VAL A 46 -8.72 1.32 -0.87
CA VAL A 46 -9.08 -0.04 -1.29
C VAL A 46 -9.62 -0.88 -0.14
N VAL A 47 -9.00 -0.79 1.03
CA VAL A 47 -9.44 -1.54 2.23
C VAL A 47 -10.84 -1.08 2.65
N LEU A 48 -11.07 0.24 2.74
CA LEU A 48 -12.38 0.80 3.09
C LEU A 48 -13.45 0.50 2.04
N ASP A 49 -13.10 0.47 0.76
CA ASP A 49 -14.03 0.11 -0.31
C ASP A 49 -14.49 -1.35 -0.20
N ARG A 50 -13.60 -2.24 0.21
CA ARG A 50 -13.90 -3.69 0.32
C ARG A 50 -14.57 -4.08 1.62
N LYS A 51 -14.18 -3.47 2.74
CA LYS A 51 -14.59 -3.88 4.08
C LYS A 51 -15.64 -2.97 4.72
N GLY A 52 -15.88 -1.80 4.12
CA GLY A 52 -16.73 -0.77 4.71
C GLY A 52 -16.02 0.01 5.81
N ASP A 53 -16.78 0.63 6.69
CA ASP A 53 -16.27 1.46 7.76
C ASP A 53 -15.49 0.64 8.79
N LEU A 54 -14.29 1.09 9.13
CA LEU A 54 -13.38 0.44 10.07
C LEU A 54 -12.92 1.42 11.14
N SER A 55 -12.61 0.93 12.33
CA SER A 55 -11.89 1.71 13.33
C SER A 55 -10.45 1.95 12.87
N GLN A 56 -9.82 2.99 13.41
CA GLN A 56 -8.41 3.28 13.11
C GLN A 56 -7.49 2.10 13.46
N ARG A 57 -7.81 1.35 14.52
CA ARG A 57 -7.06 0.15 14.92
C ARG A 57 -7.16 -0.96 13.86
N GLU A 58 -8.36 -1.25 13.38
CA GLU A 58 -8.57 -2.23 12.31
C GLU A 58 -7.84 -1.83 11.03
N LEU A 59 -7.83 -0.52 10.69
CA LEU A 59 -7.05 -0.02 9.55
C LEU A 59 -5.54 -0.22 9.75
N CYS A 60 -4.99 0.03 10.95
CA CYS A 60 -3.58 -0.25 11.24
C CYS A 60 -3.23 -1.70 10.94
N ASP A 61 -4.08 -2.63 11.38
CA ASP A 61 -3.87 -4.06 11.17
C ASP A 61 -3.97 -4.45 9.69
N GLU A 62 -4.91 -3.86 8.95
CA GLU A 62 -5.13 -4.16 7.53
C GLU A 62 -4.04 -3.64 6.59
N VAL A 63 -3.48 -2.47 6.89
CA VAL A 63 -2.46 -1.82 6.04
C VAL A 63 -1.04 -1.93 6.61
N ASP A 64 -0.89 -2.62 7.74
CA ASP A 64 0.38 -2.87 8.41
C ASP A 64 1.16 -1.59 8.74
N LEU A 65 0.50 -0.63 9.36
CA LEU A 65 1.07 0.65 9.77
C LEU A 65 0.93 0.86 11.26
N ASP A 66 1.88 1.61 11.83
CA ASP A 66 1.79 2.06 13.22
C ASP A 66 0.71 3.14 13.41
N ARG A 67 0.29 3.32 14.68
CA ARG A 67 -0.82 4.22 15.05
C ARG A 67 -0.56 5.67 14.70
N SER A 68 0.68 6.15 14.83
CA SER A 68 1.01 7.54 14.54
C SER A 68 0.97 7.83 13.05
N THR A 69 1.56 6.94 12.26
CA THR A 69 1.56 7.04 10.79
C THR A 69 0.15 7.00 10.22
N ILE A 70 -0.70 6.07 10.68
CA ILE A 70 -2.08 5.98 10.20
C ILE A 70 -2.89 7.22 10.60
N ALA A 71 -2.70 7.75 11.82
CA ALA A 71 -3.40 8.95 12.27
C ALA A 71 -3.10 10.16 11.38
N ASP A 72 -1.84 10.38 11.02
CA ASP A 72 -1.42 11.46 10.13
C ASP A 72 -1.97 11.29 8.71
N LEU A 73 -1.94 10.08 8.19
CA LEU A 73 -2.50 9.76 6.87
C LEU A 73 -4.01 10.01 6.84
N LEU A 74 -4.75 9.51 7.82
CA LEU A 74 -6.20 9.70 7.92
C LEU A 74 -6.56 11.18 8.06
N ALA A 75 -5.82 11.96 8.85
CA ALA A 75 -6.05 13.39 8.98
C ALA A 75 -5.90 14.13 7.64
N ARG A 76 -4.90 13.77 6.84
CA ARG A 76 -4.73 14.34 5.49
C ARG A 76 -5.84 13.91 4.53
N MET A 77 -6.21 12.63 4.54
CA MET A 77 -7.27 12.11 3.68
C MET A 77 -8.64 12.73 4.03
N GLU A 78 -8.91 12.96 5.30
CA GLU A 78 -10.12 13.65 5.76
C GLU A 78 -10.16 15.11 5.29
N ARG A 79 -9.04 15.84 5.40
CA ARG A 79 -8.94 17.23 4.88
C ARG A 79 -9.15 17.30 3.36
N HIS A 80 -8.74 16.27 2.61
CA HIS A 80 -8.96 16.18 1.16
C HIS A 80 -10.34 15.62 0.80
N GLY A 81 -11.19 15.35 1.78
CA GLY A 81 -12.56 14.88 1.57
C GLY A 81 -12.65 13.43 1.06
N LEU A 82 -11.61 12.62 1.19
CA LEU A 82 -11.59 11.23 0.71
C LEU A 82 -12.24 10.27 1.69
N ILE A 83 -12.18 10.59 2.97
CA ILE A 83 -12.74 9.81 4.07
C ILE A 83 -13.49 10.71 5.02
N ALA A 84 -14.39 10.13 5.80
CA ALA A 84 -15.08 10.79 6.89
C ALA A 84 -15.08 9.90 8.13
N ARG A 85 -15.12 10.53 9.31
CA ARG A 85 -15.25 9.85 10.59
C ARG A 85 -16.71 9.77 10.97
N HIS A 86 -17.14 8.59 11.41
CA HIS A 86 -18.49 8.31 11.86
C HIS A 86 -18.48 7.73 13.27
N ARG A 87 -19.61 7.79 13.94
CA ARG A 87 -19.88 6.95 15.10
C ARG A 87 -20.45 5.62 14.60
N ASP A 88 -19.97 4.52 15.16
CA ASP A 88 -20.50 3.21 14.84
C ASP A 88 -22.01 3.16 15.20
N PRO A 89 -22.91 2.77 14.27
CA PRO A 89 -24.33 2.64 14.56
C PRO A 89 -24.65 1.65 15.67
N ALA A 90 -23.81 0.61 15.84
CA ALA A 90 -23.99 -0.42 16.86
C ALA A 90 -23.38 -0.02 18.23
N ASP A 91 -22.37 0.85 18.24
CA ASP A 91 -21.71 1.35 19.47
C ASP A 91 -21.28 2.80 19.29
N ALA A 92 -22.06 3.73 19.86
CA ALA A 92 -21.81 5.17 19.79
C ALA A 92 -20.46 5.62 20.40
N ARG A 93 -19.79 4.75 21.19
CA ARG A 93 -18.45 5.02 21.75
C ARG A 93 -17.34 4.71 20.74
N ARG A 94 -17.64 3.88 19.75
CA ARG A 94 -16.69 3.49 18.70
C ARG A 94 -16.75 4.49 17.56
N LYS A 95 -15.57 5.05 17.22
CA LYS A 95 -15.40 5.88 16.03
C LYS A 95 -14.88 5.01 14.89
N THR A 96 -15.49 5.13 13.72
CA THR A 96 -15.07 4.46 12.48
C THR A 96 -14.70 5.48 11.41
N VAL A 97 -13.99 5.02 10.42
CA VAL A 97 -13.57 5.75 9.23
C VAL A 97 -14.17 5.06 8.02
N GLY A 98 -14.81 5.82 7.16
CA GLY A 98 -15.38 5.31 5.91
C GLY A 98 -15.06 6.18 4.73
N LEU A 99 -15.26 5.66 3.53
CA LEU A 99 -15.12 6.43 2.29
C LEU A 99 -16.25 7.45 2.16
N THR A 100 -15.89 8.64 1.69
CA THR A 100 -16.85 9.57 1.09
C THR A 100 -17.17 9.15 -0.35
N ASP A 101 -18.19 9.75 -0.95
CA ASP A 101 -18.46 9.56 -2.40
C ASP A 101 -17.27 10.00 -3.24
N HIS A 102 -16.61 11.09 -2.86
CA HIS A 102 -15.38 11.54 -3.51
C HIS A 102 -14.25 10.51 -3.36
N GLY A 103 -14.05 9.96 -2.16
CA GLY A 103 -13.04 8.91 -1.92
C GLY A 103 -13.29 7.67 -2.75
N ARG A 104 -14.53 7.25 -2.89
CA ARG A 104 -14.92 6.12 -3.74
C ARG A 104 -14.66 6.40 -5.21
N ALA A 105 -15.01 7.58 -5.69
CA ALA A 105 -14.75 8.00 -7.07
C ALA A 105 -13.25 8.05 -7.38
N GLU A 106 -12.43 8.60 -6.45
CA GLU A 106 -10.98 8.63 -6.61
C GLU A 106 -10.37 7.22 -6.61
N ARG A 107 -10.81 6.35 -5.73
CA ARG A 107 -10.37 4.93 -5.72
C ARG A 107 -10.61 4.27 -7.07
N MET A 108 -11.79 4.47 -7.64
CA MET A 108 -12.14 3.91 -8.95
C MET A 108 -11.31 4.52 -10.08
N ARG A 109 -11.15 5.85 -10.07
CA ARG A 109 -10.35 6.58 -11.07
C ARG A 109 -8.90 6.13 -11.09
N LEU A 110 -8.32 5.90 -9.91
CA LEU A 110 -6.91 5.55 -9.77
C LEU A 110 -6.60 4.09 -10.11
N GLN A 111 -7.57 3.20 -10.11
CA GLN A 111 -7.34 1.76 -10.29
C GLN A 111 -6.54 1.42 -11.55
N SER A 112 -6.93 1.96 -12.70
CA SER A 112 -6.24 1.70 -13.98
C SER A 112 -4.82 2.27 -14.00
N LEU A 113 -4.59 3.38 -13.32
CA LEU A 113 -3.26 3.99 -13.19
C LEU A 113 -2.35 3.14 -12.29
N VAL A 114 -2.89 2.59 -11.21
CA VAL A 114 -2.17 1.66 -10.32
C VAL A 114 -1.79 0.37 -11.06
N GLU A 115 -2.66 -0.14 -11.93
CA GLU A 115 -2.36 -1.26 -12.80
C GLU A 115 -1.21 -0.94 -13.78
N GLN A 116 -1.11 0.30 -14.26
CA GLN A 116 0.03 0.74 -15.08
C GLN A 116 1.33 0.81 -14.28
N VAL A 117 1.29 1.24 -13.01
CA VAL A 117 2.46 1.19 -12.11
C VAL A 117 2.91 -0.25 -11.93
N GLU A 118 2.00 -1.17 -11.65
CA GLU A 118 2.30 -2.60 -11.52
C GLU A 118 2.95 -3.15 -12.78
N LYS A 119 2.42 -2.81 -13.95
CA LYS A 119 2.99 -3.21 -15.24
C LYS A 119 4.38 -2.61 -15.46
N THR A 120 4.62 -1.37 -15.05
CA THR A 120 5.94 -0.73 -15.15
C THR A 120 6.95 -1.44 -14.24
N LEU A 121 6.54 -1.85 -13.05
CA LEU A 121 7.42 -2.47 -12.07
C LEU A 121 7.75 -3.93 -12.41
N THR A 122 6.77 -4.69 -12.88
CA THR A 122 6.90 -6.15 -13.03
C THR A 122 6.63 -6.68 -14.43
N GLY A 123 6.33 -5.82 -15.41
CA GLY A 123 5.89 -6.23 -16.74
C GLY A 123 6.92 -7.00 -17.56
N THR A 124 8.20 -6.81 -17.28
CA THR A 124 9.30 -7.57 -17.92
C THR A 124 9.56 -8.94 -17.29
N ILE A 125 8.94 -9.21 -16.11
CA ILE A 125 9.13 -10.46 -15.39
C ILE A 125 8.09 -11.47 -15.87
N PRO A 126 8.48 -12.68 -16.34
CA PRO A 126 7.53 -13.71 -16.71
C PRO A 126 6.57 -14.05 -15.56
N ARG A 127 5.31 -14.37 -15.89
CA ARG A 127 4.26 -14.61 -14.89
C ARG A 127 4.66 -15.59 -13.77
N PRO A 128 5.26 -16.77 -14.05
CA PRO A 128 5.64 -17.68 -12.97
C PRO A 128 6.66 -17.08 -12.00
N ALA A 129 7.66 -16.36 -12.52
CA ALA A 129 8.68 -15.70 -11.69
C ALA A 129 8.07 -14.55 -10.86
N ARG A 130 7.12 -13.82 -11.42
CA ARG A 130 6.37 -12.75 -10.75
C ARG A 130 5.52 -13.29 -9.59
N ASP A 131 4.85 -14.42 -9.80
CA ASP A 131 4.06 -15.09 -8.77
C ASP A 131 4.98 -15.61 -7.65
N SER A 132 6.11 -16.22 -8.00
CA SER A 132 7.13 -16.66 -7.03
C SER A 132 7.71 -15.49 -6.22
N LEU A 133 7.97 -14.34 -6.85
CA LEU A 133 8.43 -13.13 -6.16
C LEU A 133 7.40 -12.66 -5.12
N ARG A 134 6.12 -12.61 -5.49
CA ARG A 134 5.05 -12.21 -4.57
C ARG A 134 4.93 -13.16 -3.39
N ASP A 135 5.03 -14.45 -3.63
CA ASP A 135 4.96 -15.46 -2.56
C ASP A 135 6.17 -15.37 -1.63
N ALA A 136 7.37 -15.18 -2.16
CA ALA A 136 8.57 -14.97 -1.34
C ALA A 136 8.46 -13.72 -0.45
N LEU A 137 7.95 -12.61 -1.00
CA LEU A 137 7.70 -11.38 -0.23
C LEU A 137 6.64 -11.59 0.85
N ARG A 138 5.54 -12.30 0.56
CA ARG A 138 4.52 -12.64 1.56
C ARG A 138 5.09 -13.49 2.70
N MET A 139 5.90 -14.50 2.37
CA MET A 139 6.56 -15.35 3.38
C MET A 139 7.49 -14.53 4.28
N MET A 140 8.25 -13.60 3.71
CA MET A 140 9.11 -12.71 4.46
C MET A 140 8.31 -11.79 5.39
N LEU A 141 7.22 -11.19 4.89
CA LEU A 141 6.38 -10.26 5.65
C LEU A 141 5.57 -10.96 6.74
N ALA A 142 5.13 -12.21 6.54
CA ALA A 142 4.36 -12.96 7.52
C ALA A 142 5.07 -13.12 8.88
N ARG A 143 6.41 -13.12 8.89
CA ARG A 143 7.22 -13.20 10.12
C ARG A 143 7.38 -11.86 10.85
N HIS A 144 7.04 -10.77 10.21
CA HIS A 144 7.27 -9.40 10.68
C HIS A 144 5.99 -8.61 10.91
N HIS A 145 4.83 -9.29 10.92
CA HIS A 145 3.55 -8.62 11.18
C HIS A 145 3.52 -8.05 12.60
N PRO A 146 3.26 -6.74 12.81
CA PRO A 146 3.26 -6.12 14.15
C PRO A 146 2.23 -6.71 15.13
N GLY A 147 1.22 -7.42 14.64
CA GLY A 147 0.19 -8.09 15.44
C GLY A 147 0.54 -9.50 15.93
N ALA A 148 1.74 -10.02 15.62
CA ALA A 148 2.18 -11.37 16.00
C ALA A 148 2.97 -11.42 17.32
N ARG A 149 2.76 -10.48 18.26
CA ARG A 149 3.33 -10.50 19.62
C ARG A 149 2.23 -10.68 20.65
#